data_abcfea149c804386468f3256fb1bd7ea
#
_entry.id   abcfea149c804386468f3256fb1bd7ea
#
_cell.length_a   1.000
_cell.length_b   1.000
_cell.length_c   1.000
_cell.angle_alpha   90.00
_cell.angle_beta   90.00
_cell.angle_gamma   90.00
#
_symmetry.space_group_name_H-M   'P 1'
#
loop_
_entity.id
_entity.type
_entity.pdbx_description
1 polymer ?
#
loop_
_entity_poly.entity_id
_entity_poly.type
_entity_poly.pdbx_seq_one_letter_code
_entity_poly.pdbx_strand_id
1 'polypeptide(L)'
;MTEKKEMVTKKNQPVKAITQQDIHEVKNTLGKLQSWIGILEILDKFFKNENEPLNKKKIIQEYHANAKIFEVFLDDFLVNTNALGSQLEELQSREKIRN
;
A
#
# COMPACT_ATOMS: atom_id res chain seq x y z
N MET A 1 -34.56 -4.37 31.18
CA MET A 1 -33.35 -4.73 30.42
C MET A 1 -33.11 -3.68 29.34
N THR A 2 -31.97 -3.05 29.40
CA THR A 2 -31.66 -1.99 28.45
C THR A 2 -31.04 -2.62 27.20
N GLU A 3 -31.69 -2.46 26.10
CA GLU A 3 -31.10 -2.86 24.81
C GLU A 3 -29.96 -1.89 24.48
N LYS A 4 -28.79 -2.47 24.12
CA LYS A 4 -27.68 -1.68 23.60
C LYS A 4 -27.96 -1.34 22.15
N LYS A 5 -28.02 -0.06 21.85
CA LYS A 5 -28.19 0.42 20.50
C LYS A 5 -26.83 0.57 19.83
N GLU A 6 -26.78 0.23 18.57
CA GLU A 6 -25.61 0.45 17.74
C GLU A 6 -25.36 1.95 17.58
N MET A 7 -24.11 2.40 17.79
CA MET A 7 -23.74 3.78 17.52
C MET A 7 -23.64 4.03 16.03
N VAL A 8 -24.15 5.16 15.59
CA VAL A 8 -24.11 5.54 14.17
C VAL A 8 -23.65 6.99 14.03
N THR A 9 -23.09 7.31 12.87
CA THR A 9 -22.74 8.68 12.51
C THR A 9 -23.99 9.47 12.12
N LYS A 10 -23.83 10.78 11.86
CA LYS A 10 -24.92 11.63 11.35
C LYS A 10 -25.54 11.11 10.06
N LYS A 11 -24.77 10.35 9.26
CA LYS A 11 -25.26 9.71 8.03
C LYS A 11 -25.80 8.30 8.27
N ASN A 12 -26.08 7.97 9.52
CA ASN A 12 -26.62 6.68 9.92
C ASN A 12 -25.70 5.48 9.61
N GLN A 13 -24.37 5.71 9.63
CA GLN A 13 -23.39 4.67 9.44
C GLN A 13 -22.98 4.04 10.77
N PRO A 14 -22.85 2.70 10.85
CA PRO A 14 -22.39 2.03 12.07
C PRO A 14 -20.98 2.50 12.48
N VAL A 15 -20.75 2.64 13.78
CA VAL A 15 -19.45 3.05 14.33
C VAL A 15 -18.74 1.81 14.86
N LYS A 16 -17.48 1.62 14.45
CA LYS A 16 -16.62 0.54 14.91
C LYS A 16 -15.48 1.10 15.75
N ALA A 17 -15.03 0.32 16.73
CA ALA A 17 -13.90 0.71 17.56
C ALA A 17 -12.59 0.62 16.75
N ILE A 18 -12.00 1.77 16.46
CA ILE A 18 -10.71 1.89 15.77
C ILE A 18 -9.80 2.74 16.66
N THR A 19 -8.63 2.21 17.01
CA THR A 19 -7.66 2.90 17.85
C THR A 19 -6.68 3.71 17.01
N GLN A 20 -5.94 4.60 17.66
CA GLN A 20 -4.84 5.31 17.00
C GLN A 20 -3.76 4.34 16.53
N GLN A 21 -3.54 3.25 17.26
CA GLN A 21 -2.59 2.22 16.87
C GLN A 21 -3.01 1.55 15.56
N ASP A 22 -4.30 1.27 15.39
CA ASP A 22 -4.84 0.70 14.15
C ASP A 22 -4.56 1.62 12.96
N ILE A 23 -4.80 2.91 13.13
CA ILE A 23 -4.55 3.91 12.09
C ILE A 23 -3.06 3.99 11.80
N HIS A 24 -2.21 3.97 12.84
CA HIS A 24 -0.77 4.01 12.70
C HIS A 24 -0.25 2.82 11.89
N GLU A 25 -0.74 1.62 12.14
CA GLU A 25 -0.34 0.41 11.41
C GLU A 25 -0.70 0.49 9.94
N VAL A 26 -1.91 0.94 9.62
CA VAL A 26 -2.34 1.13 8.22
C VAL A 26 -1.49 2.19 7.54
N LYS A 27 -1.25 3.32 8.19
CA LYS A 27 -0.41 4.40 7.65
C LYS A 27 1.03 3.94 7.43
N ASN A 28 1.57 3.14 8.34
CA ASN A 28 2.91 2.60 8.21
C ASN A 28 3.03 1.68 6.99
N THR A 29 2.07 0.79 6.79
CA THR A 29 2.03 -0.10 5.61
C THR A 29 1.89 0.71 4.32
N LEU A 30 1.01 1.70 4.31
CA LEU A 30 0.84 2.59 3.16
C LEU A 30 2.14 3.36 2.86
N GLY A 31 2.83 3.83 3.90
CA GLY A 31 4.12 4.52 3.76
C GLY A 31 5.18 3.65 3.09
N LYS A 32 5.22 2.36 3.43
CA LYS A 32 6.12 1.40 2.77
C LYS A 32 5.82 1.27 1.28
N LEU A 33 4.54 1.22 0.92
CA LEU A 33 4.13 1.19 -0.49
C LEU A 33 4.52 2.50 -1.21
N GLN A 34 4.26 3.64 -0.57
CA GLN A 34 4.57 4.95 -1.14
C GLN A 34 6.08 5.19 -1.31
N SER A 35 6.91 4.55 -0.49
CA SER A 35 8.36 4.68 -0.59
C SER A 35 8.93 4.18 -1.93
N TRP A 36 8.17 3.37 -2.67
CA TRP A 36 8.58 2.87 -3.98
C TRP A 36 8.33 3.84 -5.12
N ILE A 37 7.57 4.93 -4.91
CA ILE A 37 7.18 5.86 -5.98
C ILE A 37 8.40 6.41 -6.74
N GLY A 38 9.42 6.88 -6.02
CA GLY A 38 10.63 7.42 -6.65
C GLY A 38 11.37 6.40 -7.50
N ILE A 39 11.45 5.16 -7.02
CA ILE A 39 12.11 4.07 -7.74
C ILE A 39 11.32 3.69 -8.99
N LEU A 40 9.98 3.63 -8.87
CA LEU A 40 9.11 3.35 -10.02
C LEU A 40 9.22 4.42 -11.10
N GLU A 41 9.40 5.69 -10.71
CA GLU A 41 9.62 6.79 -11.66
C GLU A 41 10.94 6.61 -12.42
N ILE A 42 11.99 6.13 -11.74
CA ILE A 42 13.27 5.82 -12.38
C ILE A 42 13.12 4.68 -13.40
N LEU A 43 12.41 3.61 -13.02
CA LEU A 43 12.13 2.50 -13.93
C LEU A 43 11.31 2.96 -15.13
N ASP A 44 10.30 3.81 -14.91
CA ASP A 44 9.48 4.37 -15.99
C ASP A 44 10.32 5.16 -16.98
N LYS A 45 11.23 6.00 -16.51
CA LYS A 45 12.15 6.74 -17.36
C LYS A 45 13.04 5.82 -18.19
N PHE A 46 13.53 4.74 -17.59
CA PHE A 46 14.35 3.77 -18.31
C PHE A 46 13.58 3.16 -19.47
N PHE A 47 12.34 2.75 -19.25
CA PHE A 47 11.52 2.11 -20.28
C PHE A 47 11.01 3.10 -21.35
N LYS A 48 10.95 4.40 -21.02
CA LYS A 48 10.52 5.46 -21.94
C LYS A 48 11.67 6.18 -22.63
N ASN A 49 12.87 5.65 -22.58
CA ASN A 49 14.09 6.32 -23.04
C ASN A 49 14.09 6.50 -24.57
N GLU A 50 13.38 7.51 -25.05
CA GLU A 50 13.13 7.76 -26.47
C GLU A 50 14.18 8.68 -27.11
N ASN A 51 14.94 9.45 -26.32
CA ASN A 51 15.76 10.56 -26.81
C ASN A 51 17.27 10.37 -26.65
N GLU A 52 17.73 9.23 -26.17
CA GLU A 52 19.16 8.96 -25.99
C GLU A 52 19.71 8.09 -27.11
N PRO A 53 20.99 8.32 -27.52
CA PRO A 53 21.63 7.44 -28.49
C PRO A 53 21.66 6.00 -28.01
N LEU A 54 21.45 5.06 -28.91
CA LEU A 54 21.49 3.64 -28.62
C LEU A 54 22.91 3.22 -28.24
N ASN A 55 23.09 2.81 -26.99
CA ASN A 55 24.28 2.15 -26.49
C ASN A 55 23.88 0.77 -25.98
N LYS A 56 24.05 -0.25 -26.79
CA LYS A 56 23.58 -1.62 -26.48
C LYS A 56 24.17 -2.16 -25.19
N LYS A 57 25.44 -1.93 -24.92
CA LYS A 57 26.09 -2.41 -23.70
C LYS A 57 25.49 -1.76 -22.45
N LYS A 58 25.32 -0.45 -22.51
CA LYS A 58 24.71 0.31 -21.41
C LYS A 58 23.27 -0.12 -21.18
N ILE A 59 22.48 -0.30 -22.23
CA ILE A 59 21.08 -0.72 -22.14
C ILE A 59 20.99 -2.10 -21.50
N ILE A 60 21.84 -3.03 -21.87
CA ILE A 60 21.85 -4.38 -21.29
C ILE A 60 22.17 -4.32 -19.79
N GLN A 61 23.20 -3.54 -19.42
CA GLN A 61 23.58 -3.38 -18.01
C GLN A 61 22.46 -2.75 -17.19
N GLU A 62 21.84 -1.69 -17.71
CA GLU A 62 20.73 -1.02 -17.04
C GLU A 62 19.48 -1.90 -16.98
N TYR A 63 19.24 -2.69 -18.00
CA TYR A 63 18.14 -3.64 -18.01
C TYR A 63 18.26 -4.65 -16.87
N HIS A 64 19.44 -5.26 -16.70
CA HIS A 64 19.65 -6.23 -15.61
C HIS A 64 19.51 -5.59 -14.23
N ALA A 65 20.08 -4.39 -14.05
CA ALA A 65 19.95 -3.66 -12.78
C ALA A 65 18.50 -3.32 -12.48
N ASN A 66 17.76 -2.81 -13.46
CA ASN A 66 16.36 -2.42 -13.29
C ASN A 66 15.45 -3.64 -13.12
N ALA A 67 15.74 -4.75 -13.77
CA ALA A 67 15.02 -6.01 -13.58
C ALA A 67 15.16 -6.51 -12.14
N LYS A 68 16.36 -6.40 -11.56
CA LYS A 68 16.58 -6.77 -10.16
C LYS A 68 15.83 -5.84 -9.19
N ILE A 69 15.86 -4.55 -9.45
CA ILE A 69 15.10 -3.57 -8.66
C ILE A 69 13.60 -3.87 -8.74
N PHE A 70 13.09 -4.17 -9.92
CA PHE A 70 11.67 -4.52 -10.11
C PHE A 70 11.28 -5.78 -9.36
N GLU A 71 12.15 -6.80 -9.36
CA GLU A 71 11.92 -8.04 -8.62
C GLU A 71 11.77 -7.76 -7.11
N VAL A 72 12.69 -6.97 -6.54
CA VAL A 72 12.63 -6.57 -5.13
C VAL A 72 11.38 -5.76 -4.84
N PHE A 73 11.04 -4.82 -5.71
CA PHE A 73 9.81 -4.04 -5.60
C PHE A 73 8.57 -4.96 -5.57
N LEU A 74 8.49 -5.89 -6.51
CA LEU A 74 7.32 -6.76 -6.62
C LEU A 74 7.12 -7.59 -5.35
N ASP A 75 8.18 -8.17 -4.83
CA ASP A 75 8.12 -8.97 -3.60
C ASP A 75 7.66 -8.12 -2.42
N ASP A 76 8.23 -6.94 -2.24
CA ASP A 76 7.86 -6.02 -1.16
C ASP A 76 6.44 -5.49 -1.33
N PHE A 77 6.05 -5.16 -2.55
CA PHE A 77 4.70 -4.70 -2.88
C PHE A 77 3.66 -5.75 -2.52
N LEU A 78 3.89 -7.01 -2.88
CA LEU A 78 2.95 -8.10 -2.58
C LEU A 78 2.81 -8.32 -1.08
N VAL A 79 3.92 -8.31 -0.34
CA VAL A 79 3.90 -8.45 1.12
C VAL A 79 3.10 -7.31 1.76
N ASN A 80 3.37 -6.07 1.38
CA ASN A 80 2.73 -4.91 1.99
C ASN A 80 1.27 -4.73 1.57
N THR A 81 0.90 -5.06 0.33
CA THR A 81 -0.51 -5.02 -0.09
C THR A 81 -1.32 -6.09 0.62
N ASN A 82 -0.77 -7.29 0.81
CA ASN A 82 -1.43 -8.34 1.59
C ASN A 82 -1.58 -7.93 3.06
N ALA A 83 -0.55 -7.32 3.65
CA ALA A 83 -0.62 -6.81 5.02
C ALA A 83 -1.69 -5.74 5.17
N LEU A 84 -1.75 -4.80 4.22
CA LEU A 84 -2.77 -3.74 4.23
C LEU A 84 -4.18 -4.33 4.12
N GLY A 85 -4.37 -5.28 3.22
CA GLY A 85 -5.65 -5.97 3.06
C GLY A 85 -6.09 -6.65 4.35
N SER A 86 -5.18 -7.38 5.02
CA SER A 86 -5.46 -8.05 6.29
C SER A 86 -5.78 -7.05 7.39
N GLN A 87 -5.06 -5.94 7.47
CA GLN A 87 -5.31 -4.89 8.45
C GLN A 87 -6.71 -4.28 8.27
N LEU A 88 -7.11 -4.01 7.03
CA LEU A 88 -8.42 -3.46 6.71
C LEU A 88 -9.54 -4.47 6.99
N GLU A 89 -9.33 -5.74 6.67
CA GLU A 89 -10.29 -6.81 6.98
C GLU A 89 -10.49 -6.95 8.48
N GLU A 90 -9.42 -6.88 9.26
CA GLU A 90 -9.50 -6.95 10.71
C GLU A 90 -10.30 -5.78 11.28
N LEU A 91 -10.08 -4.56 10.78
CA LEU A 91 -10.86 -3.39 11.18
C LEU A 91 -12.33 -3.54 10.79
N GLN A 92 -12.58 -4.07 9.58
CA GLN A 92 -13.93 -4.28 9.09
C GLN A 92 -14.69 -5.34 9.91
N SER A 93 -13.99 -6.35 10.41
CA SER A 93 -14.59 -7.44 11.16
C SER A 93 -14.84 -7.11 12.63
N ARG A 94 -14.35 -5.98 13.13
CA ARG A 94 -14.58 -5.57 14.52
C ARG A 94 -16.05 -5.37 14.81
N GLU A 95 -16.41 -5.66 16.05
CA GLU A 95 -17.78 -5.44 16.50
C GLU A 95 -18.12 -3.96 16.45
N LYS A 96 -19.37 -3.69 16.08
CA LYS A 96 -19.91 -2.33 16.08
C LYS A 96 -20.04 -1.83 17.51
N ILE A 97 -19.75 -0.55 17.72
CA ILE A 97 -19.93 0.08 19.01
C ILE A 97 -21.41 0.21 19.32
N ARG A 98 -21.80 -0.22 20.51
CA ARG A 98 -23.19 -0.20 20.98
C ARG A 98 -23.31 0.63 22.25
N ASN A 99 -24.47 1.24 22.43
CA ASN A 99 -24.84 1.94 23.67
C ASN A 99 -25.20 0.95 24.77
#